data_313172ecd219ec77b83fcb167f1e3ee1
#
_entry.id   313172ecd219ec77b83fcb167f1e3ee1
#
_cell.length_a   1.000
_cell.length_b   1.000
_cell.length_c   1.000
_cell.angle_alpha   90.00
_cell.angle_beta   90.00
_cell.angle_gamma   90.00
#
_symmetry.space_group_name_H-M   'P 1'
#
loop_
_entity.id
_entity.type
_entity.pdbx_description
1 polymer ?
#
loop_
_entity_poly.entity_id
_entity_poly.type
_entity_poly.pdbx_seq_one_letter_code
_entity_poly.pdbx_strand_id
1 'polypeptide(L)'
;MTLPRDSPSSIKPALWTSLFLLSAATLTFEINLTRLFSVAQFYHFAFMIVSIALLGFGASGTALSIFPALLRGDPARRLAQLSLATGFCLLGAYLLTNWLPFDSFSLLVDKRQVFILMLHYLALASPFFFSGMALGFLLTRYPHQAGAVYAVNLFGSALGCAIALVAPSTLGGEGMVTLSSFLAALAAVITLKRPLKHTFRHPVFLGSIALLLCGLLDLGLRTGGNSGLAILQLHLSPYKSLSYALQYPGAEVTYRQWNSFSRVDVVRSGGIHSLPGL
;
A
#
# COMPACT_ATOMS: atom_id res chain seq x y z
N MET A 1 -6.12 33.32 -36.66
CA MET A 1 -6.77 32.08 -36.23
C MET A 1 -6.61 32.01 -34.72
N THR A 2 -7.53 32.58 -33.96
CA THR A 2 -7.52 32.66 -32.50
C THR A 2 -8.00 31.31 -31.95
N LEU A 3 -7.09 30.56 -31.32
CA LEU A 3 -7.48 29.38 -30.56
C LEU A 3 -8.47 29.79 -29.46
N PRO A 4 -9.56 29.04 -29.23
CA PRO A 4 -10.48 29.34 -28.15
C PRO A 4 -9.69 29.24 -26.83
N ARG A 5 -9.64 30.35 -26.09
CA ARG A 5 -9.21 30.37 -24.69
C ARG A 5 -10.28 29.64 -23.88
N ASP A 6 -10.15 28.30 -23.79
CA ASP A 6 -10.85 27.59 -22.73
C ASP A 6 -10.35 28.19 -21.41
N SER A 7 -11.26 28.85 -20.69
CA SER A 7 -10.99 29.28 -19.31
C SER A 7 -10.40 28.12 -18.52
N PRO A 8 -9.32 28.34 -17.74
CA PRO A 8 -8.69 27.25 -16.99
C PRO A 8 -9.75 26.65 -16.07
N SER A 9 -10.25 25.46 -16.45
CA SER A 9 -11.26 24.76 -15.67
C SER A 9 -10.63 24.46 -14.30
N SER A 10 -11.16 25.08 -13.25
CA SER A 10 -10.70 24.85 -11.89
C SER A 10 -10.86 23.37 -11.53
N ILE A 11 -9.87 22.82 -10.84
CA ILE A 11 -9.91 21.44 -10.36
C ILE A 11 -11.08 21.31 -9.38
N LYS A 12 -11.95 20.31 -9.62
CA LYS A 12 -13.11 20.04 -8.75
C LYS A 12 -12.66 19.58 -7.35
N PRO A 13 -13.36 19.97 -6.27
CA PRO A 13 -12.99 19.57 -4.90
C PRO A 13 -12.80 18.07 -4.72
N ALA A 14 -13.60 17.24 -5.41
CA ALA A 14 -13.49 15.78 -5.36
C ALA A 14 -12.12 15.27 -5.86
N LEU A 15 -11.49 15.92 -6.84
CA LEU A 15 -10.16 15.53 -7.32
C LEU A 15 -9.07 15.87 -6.29
N TRP A 16 -9.20 17.02 -5.61
CA TRP A 16 -8.29 17.39 -4.52
C TRP A 16 -8.33 16.39 -3.38
N THR A 17 -9.53 16.07 -2.89
CA THR A 17 -9.73 15.11 -1.80
C THR A 17 -9.25 13.72 -2.19
N SER A 18 -9.50 13.29 -3.43
CA SER A 18 -9.05 12.00 -3.91
C SER A 18 -7.52 11.91 -3.98
N LEU A 19 -6.85 12.94 -4.53
CA LEU A 19 -5.39 12.98 -4.56
C LEU A 19 -4.79 12.97 -3.15
N PHE A 20 -5.35 13.76 -2.23
CA PHE A 20 -4.93 13.82 -0.84
C PHE A 20 -5.00 12.43 -0.18
N LEU A 21 -6.13 11.72 -0.30
CA LEU A 21 -6.31 10.38 0.27
C LEU A 21 -5.40 9.33 -0.39
N LEU A 22 -5.23 9.42 -1.71
CA LEU A 22 -4.36 8.51 -2.44
C LEU A 22 -2.89 8.67 -2.01
N SER A 23 -2.44 9.92 -1.85
CA SER A 23 -1.08 10.22 -1.36
C SER A 23 -0.87 9.74 0.07
N ALA A 24 -1.88 9.95 0.94
CA ALA A 24 -1.86 9.41 2.30
C ALA A 24 -1.77 7.88 2.30
N ALA A 25 -2.60 7.20 1.50
CA ALA A 25 -2.59 5.75 1.37
C ALA A 25 -1.22 5.22 0.94
N THR A 26 -0.65 5.84 -0.09
CA THR A 26 0.61 5.40 -0.69
C THR A 26 1.78 5.52 0.30
N LEU A 27 1.90 6.65 0.99
CA LEU A 27 3.00 6.85 1.93
C LEU A 27 2.81 6.07 3.24
N THR A 28 1.56 5.93 3.71
CA THR A 28 1.25 5.01 4.82
C THR A 28 1.74 3.60 4.50
N PHE A 29 1.47 3.11 3.29
CA PHE A 29 1.88 1.78 2.86
C PHE A 29 3.40 1.66 2.74
N GLU A 30 4.08 2.63 2.14
CA GLU A 30 5.53 2.63 1.97
C GLU A 30 6.24 2.49 3.32
N ILE A 31 5.90 3.34 4.28
CA ILE A 31 6.49 3.30 5.62
C ILE A 31 6.14 1.98 6.33
N ASN A 32 4.91 1.50 6.17
CA ASN A 32 4.50 0.23 6.78
C ASN A 32 5.21 -0.98 6.18
N LEU A 33 5.46 -0.99 4.85
CA LEU A 33 6.21 -2.05 4.19
C LEU A 33 7.63 -2.18 4.74
N THR A 34 8.32 -1.07 4.99
CA THR A 34 9.69 -1.12 5.57
C THR A 34 9.70 -1.87 6.89
N ARG A 35 8.65 -1.70 7.72
CA ARG A 35 8.48 -2.40 9.01
C ARG A 35 8.09 -3.85 8.82
N LEU A 36 7.11 -4.13 7.96
CA LEU A 36 6.68 -5.50 7.66
C LEU A 36 7.85 -6.35 7.17
N PHE A 37 8.65 -5.82 6.22
CA PHE A 37 9.82 -6.54 5.72
C PHE A 37 10.93 -6.66 6.74
N SER A 38 11.14 -5.66 7.60
CA SER A 38 12.09 -5.76 8.70
C SER A 38 11.70 -6.85 9.71
N VAL A 39 10.40 -7.00 9.98
CA VAL A 39 9.87 -8.03 10.90
C VAL A 39 9.84 -9.40 10.23
N ALA A 40 9.32 -9.51 9.00
CA ALA A 40 9.11 -10.79 8.31
C ALA A 40 10.39 -11.38 7.73
N GLN A 41 11.27 -10.53 7.20
CA GLN A 41 12.51 -10.92 6.50
C GLN A 41 13.73 -10.39 7.28
N PHE A 42 14.62 -9.65 6.61
CA PHE A 42 15.79 -9.03 7.21
C PHE A 42 15.73 -7.51 7.08
N TYR A 43 16.38 -6.79 7.99
CA TYR A 43 16.35 -5.32 8.03
C TYR A 43 16.85 -4.65 6.74
N HIS A 44 17.77 -5.27 6.02
CA HIS A 44 18.27 -4.70 4.76
C HIS A 44 17.23 -4.70 3.64
N PHE A 45 16.19 -5.55 3.69
CA PHE A 45 15.07 -5.47 2.76
C PHE A 45 14.21 -4.22 2.97
N ALA A 46 14.28 -3.58 4.14
CA ALA A 46 13.59 -2.31 4.36
C ALA A 46 14.11 -1.20 3.41
N PHE A 47 15.43 -1.14 3.18
CA PHE A 47 16.02 -0.17 2.23
C PHE A 47 15.60 -0.45 0.78
N MET A 48 15.42 -1.71 0.43
CA MET A 48 14.92 -2.12 -0.87
C MET A 48 13.53 -1.53 -1.16
N ILE A 49 12.65 -1.40 -0.17
CA ILE A 49 11.29 -0.87 -0.34
C ILE A 49 11.32 0.57 -0.86
N VAL A 50 12.18 1.43 -0.33
CA VAL A 50 12.33 2.81 -0.81
C VAL A 50 12.76 2.84 -2.29
N SER A 51 13.71 1.98 -2.67
CA SER A 51 14.16 1.86 -4.06
C SER A 51 13.04 1.37 -4.99
N ILE A 52 12.23 0.43 -4.53
CA ILE A 52 11.05 -0.08 -5.28
C ILE A 52 9.99 1.01 -5.44
N ALA A 53 9.74 1.81 -4.41
CA ALA A 53 8.81 2.93 -4.50
C ALA A 53 9.28 3.96 -5.55
N LEU A 54 10.56 4.34 -5.50
CA LEU A 54 11.16 5.24 -6.50
C LEU A 54 11.10 4.65 -7.92
N LEU A 55 11.34 3.34 -8.07
CA LEU A 55 11.19 2.64 -9.35
C LEU A 55 9.75 2.76 -9.87
N GLY A 56 8.74 2.52 -9.03
CA GLY A 56 7.34 2.62 -9.40
C GLY A 56 6.97 4.04 -9.85
N PHE A 57 7.34 5.06 -9.07
CA PHE A 57 7.11 6.47 -9.43
C PHE A 57 7.85 6.86 -10.72
N GLY A 58 9.13 6.51 -10.86
CA GLY A 58 9.92 6.78 -12.07
C GLY A 58 9.34 6.11 -13.32
N ALA A 59 8.97 4.83 -13.21
CA ALA A 59 8.33 4.09 -14.29
C ALA A 59 6.98 4.70 -14.71
N SER A 60 6.21 5.27 -13.76
CA SER A 60 4.95 5.94 -14.05
C SER A 60 5.15 7.19 -14.92
N GLY A 61 6.16 8.02 -14.61
CA GLY A 61 6.52 9.19 -15.40
C GLY A 61 6.95 8.81 -16.83
N THR A 62 7.78 7.77 -16.95
CA THR A 62 8.21 7.21 -18.24
C THR A 62 7.01 6.69 -19.03
N ALA A 63 6.09 5.96 -18.40
CA ALA A 63 4.89 5.45 -19.07
C ALA A 63 4.00 6.58 -19.61
N LEU A 64 3.79 7.66 -18.85
CA LEU A 64 3.03 8.83 -19.29
C LEU A 64 3.69 9.55 -20.46
N SER A 65 5.02 9.57 -20.52
CA SER A 65 5.79 10.20 -21.61
C SER A 65 5.73 9.35 -22.89
N ILE A 66 5.87 8.03 -22.79
CA ILE A 66 5.87 7.11 -23.95
C ILE A 66 4.45 6.90 -24.49
N PHE A 67 3.43 6.87 -23.61
CA PHE A 67 2.05 6.59 -23.97
C PHE A 67 1.13 7.77 -23.69
N PRO A 68 1.13 8.84 -24.52
CA PRO A 68 0.27 10.03 -24.31
C PRO A 68 -1.23 9.70 -24.30
N ALA A 69 -1.64 8.54 -24.82
CA ALA A 69 -3.02 8.08 -24.75
C ALA A 69 -3.51 7.89 -23.30
N LEU A 70 -2.60 7.62 -22.35
CA LEU A 70 -2.90 7.52 -20.92
C LEU A 70 -3.35 8.84 -20.31
N LEU A 71 -2.98 9.98 -20.92
CA LEU A 71 -3.37 11.33 -20.51
C LEU A 71 -4.74 11.76 -21.03
N ARG A 72 -5.40 10.93 -21.85
CA ARG A 72 -6.71 11.23 -22.44
C ARG A 72 -7.84 10.79 -21.53
N GLY A 73 -8.99 11.47 -21.62
CA GLY A 73 -10.23 11.09 -20.95
C GLY A 73 -10.65 12.06 -19.84
N ASP A 74 -11.78 11.74 -19.19
CA ASP A 74 -12.32 12.52 -18.08
C ASP A 74 -11.44 12.36 -16.83
N PRO A 75 -10.97 13.49 -16.24
CA PRO A 75 -10.08 13.45 -15.09
C PRO A 75 -10.63 12.70 -13.87
N ALA A 76 -11.93 12.82 -13.60
CA ALA A 76 -12.54 12.17 -12.46
C ALA A 76 -12.56 10.64 -12.64
N ARG A 77 -12.95 10.20 -13.85
CA ARG A 77 -12.97 8.77 -14.16
C ARG A 77 -11.57 8.16 -14.15
N ARG A 78 -10.58 8.87 -14.70
CA ARG A 78 -9.21 8.40 -14.77
C ARG A 78 -8.59 8.30 -13.36
N LEU A 79 -8.79 9.33 -12.54
CA LEU A 79 -8.31 9.32 -11.15
C LEU A 79 -8.98 8.20 -10.36
N ALA A 80 -10.29 7.97 -10.51
CA ALA A 80 -10.98 6.85 -9.88
C ALA A 80 -10.40 5.49 -10.28
N GLN A 81 -10.10 5.29 -11.57
CA GLN A 81 -9.48 4.04 -12.06
C GLN A 81 -8.09 3.82 -11.47
N LEU A 82 -7.26 4.85 -11.46
CA LEU A 82 -5.90 4.77 -10.93
C LEU A 82 -5.88 4.58 -9.40
N SER A 83 -6.77 5.27 -8.68
CA SER A 83 -6.93 5.08 -7.23
C SER A 83 -7.39 3.66 -6.89
N LEU A 84 -8.34 3.11 -7.64
CA LEU A 84 -8.79 1.74 -7.47
C LEU A 84 -7.68 0.73 -7.78
N ALA A 85 -6.96 0.93 -8.89
CA ALA A 85 -5.81 0.09 -9.25
C ALA A 85 -4.75 0.12 -8.14
N THR A 86 -4.44 1.31 -7.61
CA THR A 86 -3.55 1.44 -6.45
C THR A 86 -4.07 0.62 -5.28
N GLY A 87 -5.34 0.73 -4.90
CA GLY A 87 -5.94 0.01 -3.78
C GLY A 87 -5.82 -1.52 -3.92
N PHE A 88 -6.12 -2.07 -5.10
CA PHE A 88 -5.93 -3.49 -5.37
C PHE A 88 -4.45 -3.90 -5.36
N CYS A 89 -3.56 -3.06 -5.90
CA CYS A 89 -2.13 -3.34 -5.90
C CYS A 89 -1.53 -3.29 -4.50
N LEU A 90 -2.00 -2.39 -3.61
CA LEU A 90 -1.57 -2.32 -2.21
C LEU A 90 -1.86 -3.65 -1.49
N LEU A 91 -3.10 -4.12 -1.59
CA LEU A 91 -3.50 -5.38 -0.96
C LEU A 91 -2.88 -6.59 -1.67
N GLY A 92 -2.92 -6.61 -3.00
CA GLY A 92 -2.39 -7.71 -3.80
C GLY A 92 -0.88 -7.89 -3.68
N ALA A 93 -0.12 -6.80 -3.66
CA ALA A 93 1.33 -6.84 -3.45
C ALA A 93 1.69 -7.43 -2.09
N TYR A 94 0.99 -7.00 -1.04
CA TYR A 94 1.17 -7.58 0.29
C TYR A 94 0.84 -9.07 0.32
N LEU A 95 -0.32 -9.46 -0.19
CA LEU A 95 -0.73 -10.87 -0.21
C LEU A 95 0.25 -11.72 -1.01
N LEU A 96 0.68 -11.24 -2.18
CA LEU A 96 1.64 -11.98 -3.01
C LEU A 96 2.96 -12.19 -2.25
N THR A 97 3.52 -11.14 -1.67
CA THR A 97 4.80 -11.23 -0.95
C THR A 97 4.70 -12.01 0.36
N ASN A 98 3.52 -12.01 0.98
CA ASN A 98 3.28 -12.74 2.23
C ASN A 98 3.08 -14.24 2.01
N TRP A 99 2.44 -14.64 0.90
CA TRP A 99 2.10 -16.03 0.62
C TRP A 99 3.06 -16.73 -0.36
N LEU A 100 3.85 -15.98 -1.12
CA LEU A 100 4.87 -16.54 -1.99
C LEU A 100 6.20 -16.60 -1.25
N PRO A 101 6.65 -17.79 -0.81
CA PRO A 101 7.83 -17.90 0.02
C PRO A 101 9.08 -17.50 -0.78
N PHE A 102 9.84 -16.59 -0.22
CA PHE A 102 11.13 -16.16 -0.73
C PHE A 102 12.24 -16.53 0.27
N ASP A 103 13.20 -17.31 -0.22
CA ASP A 103 14.39 -17.69 0.54
C ASP A 103 15.62 -16.99 -0.01
N SER A 104 16.10 -15.98 0.73
CA SER A 104 17.27 -15.20 0.35
C SER A 104 18.58 -16.00 0.35
N PHE A 105 18.67 -17.06 1.15
CA PHE A 105 19.89 -17.91 1.22
C PHE A 105 20.00 -18.86 0.04
N SER A 106 18.88 -19.29 -0.52
CA SER A 106 18.84 -20.17 -1.68
C SER A 106 18.98 -19.43 -3.03
N LEU A 107 19.11 -18.09 -3.02
CA LEU A 107 19.12 -17.26 -4.22
C LEU A 107 20.23 -17.62 -5.22
N LEU A 108 21.41 -18.04 -4.72
CA LEU A 108 22.56 -18.40 -5.56
C LEU A 108 22.46 -19.84 -6.13
N VAL A 109 21.65 -20.69 -5.51
CA VAL A 109 21.56 -22.11 -5.86
C VAL A 109 20.28 -22.41 -6.64
N ASP A 110 19.16 -21.80 -6.26
CA ASP A 110 17.86 -22.03 -6.89
C ASP A 110 17.45 -20.83 -7.77
N LYS A 111 17.50 -21.03 -9.09
CA LYS A 111 17.07 -20.01 -10.07
C LYS A 111 15.61 -19.59 -9.93
N ARG A 112 14.74 -20.41 -9.31
CA ARG A 112 13.35 -20.05 -9.03
C ARG A 112 13.26 -18.86 -8.08
N GLN A 113 14.21 -18.75 -7.13
CA GLN A 113 14.23 -17.64 -6.17
C GLN A 113 14.49 -16.29 -6.85
N VAL A 114 15.28 -16.26 -7.92
CA VAL A 114 15.48 -15.05 -8.76
C VAL A 114 14.17 -14.60 -9.40
N PHE A 115 13.40 -15.55 -9.95
CA PHE A 115 12.10 -15.24 -10.54
C PHE A 115 11.08 -14.77 -9.47
N ILE A 116 11.05 -15.42 -8.32
CA ILE A 116 10.21 -15.02 -7.18
C ILE A 116 10.57 -13.60 -6.73
N LEU A 117 11.87 -13.29 -6.59
CA LEU A 117 12.33 -11.96 -6.24
C LEU A 117 11.87 -10.90 -7.26
N MET A 118 12.02 -11.20 -8.55
CA MET A 118 11.54 -10.30 -9.62
C MET A 118 10.03 -10.05 -9.52
N LEU A 119 9.25 -11.09 -9.23
CA LEU A 119 7.81 -10.98 -9.05
C LEU A 119 7.46 -10.14 -7.81
N HIS A 120 8.20 -10.28 -6.70
CA HIS A 120 8.08 -9.41 -5.52
C HIS A 120 8.35 -7.94 -5.88
N TYR A 121 9.42 -7.67 -6.62
CA TYR A 121 9.76 -6.31 -7.07
C TYR A 121 8.65 -5.70 -7.90
N LEU A 122 8.13 -6.42 -8.89
CA LEU A 122 7.06 -5.94 -9.77
C LEU A 122 5.74 -5.73 -8.99
N ALA A 123 5.39 -6.65 -8.11
CA ALA A 123 4.20 -6.53 -7.28
C ALA A 123 4.29 -5.32 -6.35
N LEU A 124 5.41 -5.17 -5.64
CA LEU A 124 5.61 -4.05 -4.71
C LEU A 124 5.77 -2.69 -5.41
N ALA A 125 6.30 -2.65 -6.64
CA ALA A 125 6.39 -1.41 -7.43
C ALA A 125 5.03 -0.98 -7.98
N SER A 126 4.08 -1.90 -8.19
CA SER A 126 2.82 -1.63 -8.87
C SER A 126 1.94 -0.57 -8.18
N PRO A 127 1.73 -0.53 -6.84
CA PRO A 127 0.94 0.51 -6.21
C PRO A 127 1.56 1.91 -6.38
N PHE A 128 2.88 2.01 -6.30
CA PHE A 128 3.62 3.27 -6.52
C PHE A 128 3.55 3.72 -7.97
N PHE A 129 3.55 2.78 -8.92
CA PHE A 129 3.34 3.05 -10.33
C PHE A 129 1.97 3.67 -10.60
N PHE A 130 0.88 3.08 -10.11
CA PHE A 130 -0.47 3.61 -10.34
C PHE A 130 -0.72 4.91 -9.58
N SER A 131 -0.21 5.05 -8.37
CA SER A 131 -0.28 6.31 -7.60
C SER A 131 0.52 7.42 -8.29
N GLY A 132 1.74 7.12 -8.77
CA GLY A 132 2.57 8.04 -9.54
C GLY A 132 1.90 8.47 -10.84
N MET A 133 1.24 7.54 -11.56
CA MET A 133 0.44 7.87 -12.73
C MET A 133 -0.71 8.82 -12.40
N ALA A 134 -1.38 8.65 -11.26
CA ALA A 134 -2.46 9.55 -10.84
C ALA A 134 -1.96 10.97 -10.61
N LEU A 135 -0.85 11.12 -9.90
CA LEU A 135 -0.20 12.42 -9.67
C LEU A 135 0.28 13.04 -10.98
N GLY A 136 1.05 12.30 -11.79
CA GLY A 136 1.58 12.76 -13.07
C GLY A 136 0.49 13.15 -14.06
N PHE A 137 -0.61 12.39 -14.09
CA PHE A 137 -1.80 12.73 -14.90
C PHE A 137 -2.38 14.08 -14.50
N LEU A 138 -2.57 14.35 -13.20
CA LEU A 138 -3.12 15.63 -12.73
C LEU A 138 -2.16 16.80 -12.98
N LEU A 139 -0.86 16.62 -12.75
CA LEU A 139 0.16 17.64 -13.05
C LEU A 139 0.19 18.01 -14.52
N THR A 140 0.09 17.04 -15.42
CA THR A 140 0.08 17.27 -16.87
C THR A 140 -1.24 17.88 -17.33
N ARG A 141 -2.37 17.49 -16.72
CA ARG A 141 -3.70 17.99 -17.11
C ARG A 141 -3.98 19.40 -16.63
N TYR A 142 -3.37 19.81 -15.51
CA TYR A 142 -3.58 21.12 -14.87
C TYR A 142 -2.25 21.86 -14.62
N PRO A 143 -1.47 22.20 -15.67
CA PRO A 143 -0.14 22.78 -15.51
C PRO A 143 -0.14 24.12 -14.77
N HIS A 144 -1.20 24.94 -14.95
CA HIS A 144 -1.34 26.21 -14.23
C HIS A 144 -1.62 26.06 -12.72
N GLN A 145 -2.01 24.87 -12.28
CA GLN A 145 -2.27 24.54 -10.88
C GLN A 145 -1.29 23.48 -10.35
N ALA A 146 -0.19 23.24 -11.06
CA ALA A 146 0.78 22.19 -10.70
C ALA A 146 1.33 22.36 -9.27
N GLY A 147 1.61 23.59 -8.84
CA GLY A 147 2.05 23.88 -7.47
C GLY A 147 1.01 23.47 -6.42
N ALA A 148 -0.27 23.74 -6.68
CA ALA A 148 -1.35 23.35 -5.77
C ALA A 148 -1.58 21.82 -5.77
N VAL A 149 -1.51 21.15 -6.94
CA VAL A 149 -1.56 19.69 -7.05
C VAL A 149 -0.44 19.06 -6.22
N TYR A 150 0.78 19.57 -6.37
CA TYR A 150 1.92 19.09 -5.63
C TYR A 150 1.79 19.34 -4.11
N ALA A 151 1.30 20.51 -3.71
CA ALA A 151 1.04 20.82 -2.30
C ALA A 151 0.03 19.84 -1.67
N VAL A 152 -1.09 19.54 -2.35
CA VAL A 152 -2.07 18.57 -1.87
C VAL A 152 -1.47 17.17 -1.74
N ASN A 153 -0.62 16.77 -2.70
CA ASN A 153 0.13 15.51 -2.60
C ASN A 153 1.04 15.49 -1.36
N LEU A 154 1.78 16.57 -1.08
CA LEU A 154 2.65 16.66 0.11
C LEU A 154 1.85 16.61 1.41
N PHE A 155 0.74 17.35 1.51
CA PHE A 155 -0.11 17.32 2.70
C PHE A 155 -0.76 15.93 2.92
N GLY A 156 -1.21 15.27 1.84
CA GLY A 156 -1.68 13.90 1.90
C GLY A 156 -0.59 12.94 2.40
N SER A 157 0.62 13.07 1.86
CA SER A 157 1.78 12.29 2.29
C SER A 157 2.15 12.53 3.75
N ALA A 158 2.10 13.78 4.22
CA ALA A 158 2.32 14.12 5.63
C ALA A 158 1.27 13.46 6.55
N LEU A 159 0.00 13.43 6.15
CA LEU A 159 -1.02 12.65 6.86
C LEU A 159 -0.67 11.16 6.87
N GLY A 160 -0.20 10.62 5.74
CA GLY A 160 0.24 9.23 5.65
C GLY A 160 1.38 8.90 6.62
N CYS A 161 2.35 9.79 6.77
CA CYS A 161 3.41 9.67 7.78
C CYS A 161 2.83 9.62 9.19
N ALA A 162 1.90 10.53 9.53
CA ALA A 162 1.26 10.58 10.84
C ALA A 162 0.46 9.30 11.14
N ILE A 163 -0.32 8.81 10.18
CA ILE A 163 -1.05 7.55 10.28
C ILE A 163 -0.08 6.39 10.52
N ALA A 164 1.00 6.31 9.73
CA ALA A 164 2.00 5.26 9.87
C ALA A 164 2.70 5.28 11.24
N LEU A 165 2.80 6.42 11.89
CA LEU A 165 3.40 6.53 13.23
C LEU A 165 2.46 6.08 14.35
N VAL A 166 1.18 6.43 14.26
CA VAL A 166 0.21 6.28 15.38
C VAL A 166 -0.60 4.99 15.28
N ALA A 167 -1.06 4.62 14.08
CA ALA A 167 -2.04 3.55 13.91
C ALA A 167 -1.51 2.11 14.04
N PRO A 168 -0.21 1.78 13.89
CA PRO A 168 0.27 0.41 14.05
C PRO A 168 0.03 -0.20 15.43
N SER A 169 0.01 0.62 16.48
CA SER A 169 -0.25 0.14 17.85
C SER A 169 -1.66 -0.44 18.06
N THR A 170 -2.62 0.01 17.24
CA THR A 170 -4.02 -0.44 17.32
C THR A 170 -4.40 -1.40 16.20
N LEU A 171 -3.92 -1.17 14.97
CA LEU A 171 -4.30 -1.93 13.79
C LEU A 171 -3.31 -3.04 13.43
N GLY A 172 -2.10 -2.99 13.98
CA GLY A 172 -1.01 -3.85 13.57
C GLY A 172 -0.46 -3.53 12.17
N GLY A 173 0.68 -4.11 11.80
CA GLY A 173 1.29 -3.91 10.49
C GLY A 173 0.39 -4.38 9.35
N GLU A 174 -0.28 -5.49 9.53
CA GLU A 174 -1.20 -6.06 8.55
C GLU A 174 -2.44 -5.18 8.35
N GLY A 175 -3.01 -4.63 9.44
CA GLY A 175 -4.14 -3.71 9.38
C GLY A 175 -3.80 -2.37 8.71
N MET A 176 -2.53 -1.96 8.73
CA MET A 176 -2.07 -0.80 8.00
C MET A 176 -2.13 -0.99 6.48
N VAL A 177 -1.98 -2.23 5.99
CA VAL A 177 -2.15 -2.56 4.56
C VAL A 177 -3.61 -2.39 4.15
N THR A 178 -4.53 -2.93 4.95
CA THR A 178 -5.97 -2.79 4.69
C THR A 178 -6.44 -1.35 4.81
N LEU A 179 -5.93 -0.57 5.76
CA LEU A 179 -6.20 0.86 5.88
C LEU A 179 -5.73 1.62 4.63
N SER A 180 -4.52 1.36 4.14
CA SER A 180 -3.99 2.00 2.92
C SER A 180 -4.86 1.66 1.69
N SER A 181 -5.23 0.39 1.52
CA SER A 181 -6.13 -0.04 0.44
C SER A 181 -7.53 0.59 0.57
N PHE A 182 -8.06 0.71 1.79
CA PHE A 182 -9.32 1.37 2.09
C PHE A 182 -9.28 2.86 1.71
N LEU A 183 -8.23 3.60 2.06
CA LEU A 183 -8.07 5.01 1.71
C LEU A 183 -8.00 5.21 0.19
N ALA A 184 -7.31 4.33 -0.54
CA ALA A 184 -7.24 4.37 -2.00
C ALA A 184 -8.60 4.06 -2.65
N ALA A 185 -9.37 3.10 -2.10
CA ALA A 185 -10.72 2.80 -2.55
C ALA A 185 -11.69 3.97 -2.27
N LEU A 186 -11.57 4.62 -1.11
CA LEU A 186 -12.34 5.81 -0.77
C LEU A 186 -12.03 6.97 -1.74
N ALA A 187 -10.75 7.17 -2.08
CA ALA A 187 -10.33 8.14 -3.10
C ALA A 187 -11.00 7.89 -4.46
N ALA A 188 -11.13 6.61 -4.86
CA ALA A 188 -11.81 6.23 -6.10
C ALA A 188 -13.31 6.56 -6.07
N VAL A 189 -14.00 6.26 -4.96
CA VAL A 189 -15.46 6.51 -4.83
C VAL A 189 -15.78 8.00 -4.84
N ILE A 190 -14.98 8.83 -4.16
CA ILE A 190 -15.20 10.29 -4.09
C ILE A 190 -15.21 10.95 -5.47
N THR A 191 -14.44 10.43 -6.42
CA THR A 191 -14.38 10.97 -7.79
C THR A 191 -15.50 10.47 -8.68
N LEU A 192 -16.19 9.38 -8.34
CA LEU A 192 -17.27 8.79 -9.15
C LEU A 192 -18.62 9.47 -8.90
N LYS A 193 -18.70 10.81 -9.00
CA LYS A 193 -19.96 11.56 -8.91
C LYS A 193 -20.81 11.38 -10.19
N ARG A 194 -21.53 10.25 -10.32
CA ARG A 194 -22.58 10.06 -11.32
C ARG A 194 -23.93 9.75 -10.65
N PRO A 195 -25.08 10.05 -11.29
CA PRO A 195 -26.39 9.69 -10.75
C PRO A 195 -26.48 8.20 -10.50
N LEU A 196 -26.93 7.82 -9.32
CA LEU A 196 -26.92 6.47 -8.72
C LEU A 196 -27.26 5.31 -9.67
N LYS A 197 -28.21 5.49 -10.60
CA LYS A 197 -28.68 4.41 -11.48
C LYS A 197 -27.62 3.81 -12.43
N HIS A 198 -26.65 4.60 -12.89
CA HIS A 198 -25.55 4.12 -13.76
C HIS A 198 -24.25 3.78 -13.02
N THR A 199 -24.11 4.25 -11.79
CA THR A 199 -22.90 4.06 -10.97
C THR A 199 -22.79 2.64 -10.43
N PHE A 200 -23.89 2.02 -10.02
CA PHE A 200 -23.90 0.67 -9.42
C PHE A 200 -23.45 -0.46 -10.36
N ARG A 201 -23.52 -0.28 -11.68
CA ARG A 201 -23.01 -1.25 -12.65
C ARG A 201 -21.59 -0.96 -13.16
N HIS A 202 -20.97 0.11 -12.68
CA HIS A 202 -19.64 0.46 -13.13
C HIS A 202 -18.58 -0.37 -12.38
N PRO A 203 -17.67 -1.10 -13.08
CA PRO A 203 -16.72 -2.02 -12.43
C PRO A 203 -15.81 -1.34 -11.42
N VAL A 204 -15.44 -0.07 -11.65
CA VAL A 204 -14.63 0.73 -10.71
C VAL A 204 -15.39 0.97 -9.40
N PHE A 205 -16.70 1.21 -9.46
CA PHE A 205 -17.52 1.41 -8.26
C PHE A 205 -17.64 0.09 -7.47
N LEU A 206 -17.98 -1.01 -8.16
CA LEU A 206 -18.10 -2.32 -7.52
C LEU A 206 -16.78 -2.77 -6.87
N GLY A 207 -15.66 -2.61 -7.58
CA GLY A 207 -14.35 -2.92 -7.04
C GLY A 207 -13.97 -2.06 -5.82
N SER A 208 -14.31 -0.76 -5.86
CA SER A 208 -14.07 0.12 -4.73
C SER A 208 -14.91 -0.26 -3.51
N ILE A 209 -16.20 -0.60 -3.70
CA ILE A 209 -17.07 -1.06 -2.61
C ILE A 209 -16.54 -2.37 -2.03
N ALA A 210 -16.09 -3.31 -2.86
CA ALA A 210 -15.51 -4.57 -2.38
C ALA A 210 -14.29 -4.33 -1.48
N LEU A 211 -13.36 -3.45 -1.89
CA LEU A 211 -12.21 -3.08 -1.06
C LEU A 211 -12.61 -2.35 0.22
N LEU A 212 -13.61 -1.46 0.15
CA LEU A 212 -14.11 -0.75 1.33
C LEU A 212 -14.75 -1.71 2.34
N LEU A 213 -15.56 -2.65 1.88
CA LEU A 213 -16.18 -3.66 2.75
C LEU A 213 -15.13 -4.61 3.36
N CYS A 214 -14.17 -5.07 2.56
CA CYS A 214 -13.06 -5.87 3.05
C CYS A 214 -12.24 -5.10 4.12
N GLY A 215 -11.93 -3.83 3.85
CA GLY A 215 -11.22 -2.96 4.78
C GLY A 215 -12.01 -2.72 6.06
N LEU A 216 -13.31 -2.41 5.99
CA LEU A 216 -14.17 -2.22 7.15
C LEU A 216 -14.26 -3.49 7.99
N LEU A 217 -14.36 -4.66 7.36
CA LEU A 217 -14.40 -5.94 8.06
C LEU A 217 -13.10 -6.19 8.82
N ASP A 218 -11.94 -6.11 8.16
CA ASP A 218 -10.64 -6.36 8.79
C ASP A 218 -10.34 -5.35 9.90
N LEU A 219 -10.54 -4.04 9.64
CA LEU A 219 -10.30 -2.99 10.61
C LEU A 219 -11.27 -3.09 11.81
N GLY A 220 -12.54 -3.44 11.57
CA GLY A 220 -13.52 -3.66 12.62
C GLY A 220 -13.16 -4.85 13.52
N LEU A 221 -12.66 -5.96 12.96
CA LEU A 221 -12.18 -7.10 13.72
C LEU A 221 -10.98 -6.71 14.60
N ARG A 222 -10.04 -5.94 14.08
CA ARG A 222 -8.82 -5.50 14.81
C ARG A 222 -9.14 -4.54 15.94
N THR A 223 -10.01 -3.58 15.72
CA THR A 223 -10.45 -2.65 16.77
C THR A 223 -11.30 -3.35 17.86
N GLY A 224 -11.96 -4.47 17.52
CA GLY A 224 -12.65 -5.35 18.46
C GLY A 224 -11.74 -6.31 19.25
N GLY A 225 -10.42 -6.19 19.14
CA GLY A 225 -9.45 -7.03 19.86
C GLY A 225 -9.09 -8.36 19.18
N ASN A 226 -9.54 -8.58 17.94
CA ASN A 226 -9.18 -9.77 17.16
C ASN A 226 -7.94 -9.51 16.29
N SER A 227 -7.30 -10.58 15.82
CA SER A 227 -6.13 -10.51 14.95
C SER A 227 -6.43 -10.07 13.49
N GLY A 228 -7.68 -9.70 13.18
CA GLY A 228 -8.14 -9.38 11.84
C GLY A 228 -8.35 -10.63 10.96
N LEU A 229 -8.38 -10.43 9.65
CA LEU A 229 -8.58 -11.53 8.70
C LEU A 229 -7.36 -12.45 8.67
N ALA A 230 -7.56 -13.77 8.81
CA ALA A 230 -6.48 -14.77 8.86
C ALA A 230 -5.58 -14.75 7.61
N ILE A 231 -6.13 -14.44 6.43
CA ILE A 231 -5.37 -14.36 5.19
C ILE A 231 -4.33 -13.24 5.19
N LEU A 232 -4.48 -12.23 6.05
CA LEU A 232 -3.57 -11.10 6.19
C LEU A 232 -2.50 -11.28 7.27
N GLN A 233 -2.51 -12.39 7.99
CA GLN A 233 -1.51 -12.64 9.02
C GLN A 233 -0.11 -12.71 8.40
N LEU A 234 0.84 -12.01 9.03
CA LEU A 234 2.22 -11.92 8.55
C LEU A 234 2.96 -13.25 8.74
N HIS A 235 3.45 -13.81 7.64
CA HIS A 235 4.32 -14.96 7.64
C HIS A 235 5.77 -14.52 7.83
N LEU A 236 6.43 -15.13 8.81
CA LEU A 236 7.83 -14.85 9.11
C LEU A 236 8.75 -15.78 8.34
N SER A 237 9.90 -15.27 7.95
CA SER A 237 10.98 -16.11 7.43
C SER A 237 11.38 -17.17 8.46
N PRO A 238 11.71 -18.41 8.03
CA PRO A 238 12.18 -19.46 8.93
C PRO A 238 13.45 -19.07 9.72
N TYR A 239 14.20 -18.10 9.19
CA TYR A 239 15.47 -17.62 9.77
C TYR A 239 15.30 -16.51 10.81
N LYS A 240 14.06 -16.18 11.21
CA LYS A 240 13.82 -15.18 12.27
C LYS A 240 13.90 -15.82 13.65
N SER A 241 14.40 -15.03 14.61
CA SER A 241 14.53 -15.48 16.01
C SER A 241 13.22 -16.02 16.59
N LEU A 242 12.08 -15.41 16.24
CA LEU A 242 10.78 -15.90 16.66
C LEU A 242 10.47 -17.28 16.06
N SER A 243 10.82 -17.52 14.79
CA SER A 243 10.62 -18.83 14.15
C SER A 243 11.43 -19.93 14.82
N TYR A 244 12.65 -19.62 15.28
CA TYR A 244 13.46 -20.56 16.10
C TYR A 244 12.88 -20.74 17.51
N ALA A 245 12.46 -19.65 18.16
CA ALA A 245 11.88 -19.72 19.50
C ALA A 245 10.61 -20.57 19.56
N LEU A 246 9.82 -20.58 18.50
CA LEU A 246 8.59 -21.38 18.40
C LEU A 246 8.85 -22.89 18.14
N GLN A 247 10.09 -23.30 17.86
CA GLN A 247 10.46 -24.72 17.74
C GLN A 247 10.71 -25.39 19.09
N TYR A 248 10.84 -24.64 20.18
CA TYR A 248 11.00 -25.20 21.50
C TYR A 248 9.72 -25.91 21.98
N PRO A 249 9.83 -27.04 22.71
CA PRO A 249 8.67 -27.77 23.21
C PRO A 249 7.76 -26.88 24.08
N GLY A 250 6.46 -26.86 23.74
CA GLY A 250 5.48 -26.07 24.49
C GLY A 250 5.64 -24.54 24.32
N ALA A 251 6.34 -24.09 23.27
CA ALA A 251 6.49 -22.67 22.99
C ALA A 251 5.16 -22.07 22.51
N GLU A 252 4.75 -20.99 23.15
CA GLU A 252 3.56 -20.22 22.81
C GLU A 252 3.85 -18.71 22.83
N VAL A 253 3.22 -17.97 21.92
CA VAL A 253 3.28 -16.51 21.94
C VAL A 253 2.23 -16.01 22.93
N THR A 254 2.67 -15.52 24.10
CA THR A 254 1.78 -15.02 25.16
C THR A 254 1.39 -13.56 24.97
N TYR A 255 2.19 -12.81 24.25
CA TYR A 255 1.93 -11.39 23.96
C TYR A 255 2.49 -11.02 22.61
N ARG A 256 1.71 -10.22 21.85
CA ARG A 256 2.13 -9.65 20.56
C ARG A 256 1.58 -8.25 20.43
N GLN A 257 2.47 -7.30 20.17
CA GLN A 257 2.06 -5.92 19.93
C GLN A 257 2.96 -5.23 18.92
N TRP A 258 2.33 -4.47 18.01
CA TRP A 258 3.01 -3.55 17.14
C TRP A 258 3.19 -2.21 17.85
N ASN A 259 4.29 -1.55 17.55
CA ASN A 259 4.55 -0.16 17.91
C ASN A 259 4.91 0.65 16.67
N SER A 260 5.31 1.92 16.86
CA SER A 260 5.68 2.81 15.75
C SER A 260 6.90 2.36 14.97
N PHE A 261 7.69 1.43 15.45
CA PHE A 261 8.98 1.02 14.83
C PHE A 261 9.03 -0.46 14.47
N SER A 262 8.46 -1.32 15.30
CA SER A 262 8.60 -2.77 15.14
C SER A 262 7.43 -3.52 15.78
N ARG A 263 7.53 -4.85 15.82
CA ARG A 263 6.64 -5.75 16.54
C ARG A 263 7.39 -6.41 17.70
N VAL A 264 6.76 -6.45 18.85
CA VAL A 264 7.24 -7.17 20.03
C VAL A 264 6.40 -8.42 20.20
N ASP A 265 7.07 -9.58 20.26
CA ASP A 265 6.48 -10.87 20.56
C ASP A 265 7.12 -11.43 21.83
N VAL A 266 6.30 -11.87 22.79
CA VAL A 266 6.76 -12.54 24.00
C VAL A 266 6.44 -14.02 23.88
N VAL A 267 7.46 -14.86 23.95
CA VAL A 267 7.34 -16.32 23.84
C VAL A 267 7.60 -16.94 25.20
N ARG A 268 6.73 -17.86 25.61
CA ARG A 268 6.87 -18.66 26.80
C ARG A 268 7.11 -20.11 26.41
N SER A 269 8.12 -20.74 27.01
CA SER A 269 8.37 -22.18 26.91
C SER A 269 9.20 -22.65 28.12
N GLY A 270 8.90 -23.81 28.63
CA GLY A 270 9.71 -24.44 29.70
C GLY A 270 11.12 -24.87 29.26
N GLY A 271 11.38 -24.90 27.94
CA GLY A 271 12.70 -25.26 27.37
C GLY A 271 13.59 -24.07 27.04
N ILE A 272 13.10 -22.82 27.18
CA ILE A 272 13.90 -21.63 26.92
C ILE A 272 14.59 -21.18 28.20
N HIS A 273 15.89 -21.41 28.29
CA HIS A 273 16.75 -21.00 29.42
C HIS A 273 17.66 -19.81 29.09
N SER A 274 17.59 -19.26 27.88
CA SER A 274 18.36 -18.11 27.42
C SER A 274 17.47 -17.19 26.58
N LEU A 275 17.86 -15.91 26.45
CA LEU A 275 17.18 -14.98 25.58
C LEU A 275 17.59 -15.24 24.12
N PRO A 276 16.69 -15.76 23.25
CA PRO A 276 17.01 -15.93 21.85
C PRO A 276 17.14 -14.57 21.19
N GLY A 277 18.23 -14.33 20.50
CA GLY A 277 18.39 -13.15 19.63
C GLY A 277 19.11 -11.95 20.27
N LEU A 278 19.89 -12.17 21.31
CA LEU A 278 20.95 -11.25 21.73
C LEU A 278 22.24 -11.55 20.98
#